data_40c392258d0b2fc401f485386a123fd7
#
_entry.id   40c392258d0b2fc401f485386a123fd7
#
_cell.length_a   1.000
_cell.length_b   1.000
_cell.length_c   1.000
_cell.angle_alpha   90.00
_cell.angle_beta   90.00
_cell.angle_gamma   90.00
#
_symmetry.space_group_name_H-M   'P 1'
#
loop_
_entity.id
_entity.type
_entity.pdbx_description
1 polymer ?
#
loop_
_entity_poly.entity_id
_entity_poly.type
_entity_poly.pdbx_seq_one_letter_code
_entity_poly.pdbx_strand_id
1 'polypeptide(L)'
;MILVALLAGSGKPAFGEVLVEGQPEAVHIDARDVTLREVLDALRAKFNFQYRSDDALDTRMTGTFNGPLPRVTARILDGYDFAANIAAQNIDVLILRQHGPNTVAPAVAIAKKSPAPVMTAAQANRYERGLAR
;
A
#
# COMPACT_ATOMS: atom_id res chain seq x y z
N MET A 1 4.88 -58.07 -4.05
CA MET A 1 4.11 -56.81 -4.13
C MET A 1 5.04 -55.68 -3.78
N ILE A 2 5.48 -54.96 -4.77
CA ILE A 2 6.41 -53.84 -4.61
C ILE A 2 5.58 -52.56 -4.67
N LEU A 3 5.48 -51.87 -3.55
CA LEU A 3 4.83 -50.58 -3.46
C LEU A 3 5.85 -49.52 -3.93
N VAL A 4 5.71 -49.07 -5.14
CA VAL A 4 6.49 -47.93 -5.64
C VAL A 4 5.86 -46.67 -5.07
N ALA A 5 6.46 -46.13 -4.04
CA ALA A 5 6.14 -44.80 -3.57
C ALA A 5 6.68 -43.78 -4.59
N LEU A 6 5.78 -43.24 -5.39
CA LEU A 6 6.07 -42.14 -6.28
C LEU A 6 6.27 -40.89 -5.40
N LEU A 7 7.50 -40.54 -5.06
CA LEU A 7 7.83 -39.25 -4.55
C LEU A 7 7.64 -38.25 -5.69
N ALA A 8 6.48 -37.62 -5.71
CA ALA A 8 6.30 -36.41 -6.46
C ALA A 8 7.23 -35.33 -5.84
N GLY A 9 8.39 -35.19 -6.43
CA GLY A 9 9.29 -34.09 -6.13
C GLY A 9 8.56 -32.81 -6.49
N SER A 10 8.04 -32.11 -5.50
CA SER A 10 7.59 -30.75 -5.66
C SER A 10 8.82 -29.91 -5.98
N GLY A 11 9.14 -29.81 -7.24
CA GLY A 11 10.11 -28.87 -7.74
C GLY A 11 9.62 -27.48 -7.33
N LYS A 12 10.24 -26.91 -6.30
CA LYS A 12 9.98 -25.53 -5.94
C LYS A 12 10.40 -24.69 -7.13
N PRO A 13 9.52 -23.87 -7.67
CA PRO A 13 9.94 -22.95 -8.70
C PRO A 13 11.08 -22.09 -8.14
N ALA A 14 12.11 -21.87 -8.94
CA ALA A 14 13.26 -21.02 -8.58
C ALA A 14 12.88 -19.54 -8.47
N PHE A 15 11.61 -19.22 -8.59
CA PHE A 15 11.05 -17.89 -8.47
C PHE A 15 10.53 -17.68 -7.04
N GLY A 16 10.53 -16.42 -6.61
CA GLY A 16 10.04 -16.04 -5.31
C GLY A 16 8.62 -16.55 -5.03
N GLU A 17 8.30 -16.70 -3.78
CA GLU A 17 6.99 -17.19 -3.33
C GLU A 17 6.24 -16.06 -2.63
N VAL A 18 5.00 -15.87 -3.02
CA VAL A 18 4.08 -14.98 -2.32
C VAL A 18 2.87 -15.77 -1.83
N LEU A 19 2.62 -15.66 -0.54
CA LEU A 19 1.46 -16.25 0.11
C LEU A 19 0.57 -15.12 0.64
N VAL A 20 -0.69 -15.13 0.27
CA VAL A 20 -1.69 -14.17 0.75
C VAL A 20 -2.83 -14.93 1.41
N GLU A 21 -3.05 -14.65 2.67
CA GLU A 21 -4.10 -15.28 3.47
C GLU A 21 -4.93 -14.26 4.23
N GLY A 22 -6.04 -14.72 4.78
CA GLY A 22 -6.92 -13.92 5.63
C GLY A 22 -8.06 -13.24 4.88
N GLN A 23 -8.60 -12.22 5.51
CA GLN A 23 -9.72 -11.40 5.03
C GLN A 23 -9.27 -9.95 4.90
N PRO A 24 -10.04 -9.08 4.22
CA PRO A 24 -9.66 -7.68 4.04
C PRO A 24 -9.37 -6.92 5.33
N GLU A 25 -9.98 -7.32 6.43
CA GLU A 25 -9.78 -6.72 7.76
C GLU A 25 -8.53 -7.24 8.47
N ALA A 26 -8.05 -8.42 8.08
CA ALA A 26 -6.91 -9.08 8.69
C ALA A 26 -6.15 -9.91 7.64
N VAL A 27 -5.40 -9.23 6.82
CA VAL A 27 -4.58 -9.82 5.75
C VAL A 27 -3.24 -10.25 6.31
N HIS A 28 -2.78 -11.42 5.87
CA HIS A 28 -1.44 -11.91 6.10
C HIS A 28 -0.76 -12.15 4.74
N ILE A 29 0.39 -11.53 4.54
CA ILE A 29 1.21 -11.70 3.33
C ILE A 29 2.60 -12.13 3.75
N ASP A 30 3.06 -13.24 3.19
CA ASP A 30 4.45 -13.67 3.26
C ASP A 30 5.05 -13.59 1.86
N ALA A 31 5.98 -12.68 1.67
CA ALA A 31 6.67 -12.43 0.42
C ALA A 31 8.14 -12.83 0.53
N ARG A 32 8.62 -13.64 -0.39
CA ARG A 32 10.00 -14.12 -0.40
C ARG A 32 10.61 -13.94 -1.78
N ASP A 33 11.45 -12.93 -1.91
CA ASP A 33 12.15 -12.59 -3.16
C ASP A 33 11.21 -12.50 -4.37
N VAL A 34 10.10 -11.81 -4.19
CA VAL A 34 9.08 -11.56 -5.22
C VAL A 34 9.09 -10.10 -5.66
N THR A 35 8.62 -9.84 -6.87
CA THR A 35 8.42 -8.48 -7.33
C THR A 35 7.17 -7.85 -6.70
N LEU A 36 7.15 -6.54 -6.59
CA LEU A 36 5.98 -5.81 -6.15
C LEU A 36 4.75 -6.15 -6.99
N ARG A 37 4.94 -6.32 -8.30
CA ARG A 37 3.87 -6.74 -9.21
C ARG A 37 3.24 -8.07 -8.79
N GLU A 38 4.06 -9.07 -8.49
CA GLU A 38 3.58 -10.39 -8.06
C GLU A 38 2.76 -10.32 -6.78
N VAL A 39 3.18 -9.49 -5.83
CA VAL A 39 2.42 -9.26 -4.60
C VAL A 39 1.07 -8.60 -4.87
N LEU A 40 1.05 -7.57 -5.71
CA LEU A 40 -0.19 -6.88 -6.08
C LEU A 40 -1.13 -7.78 -6.88
N ASP A 41 -0.60 -8.60 -7.77
CA ASP A 41 -1.39 -9.58 -8.52
C ASP A 41 -1.99 -10.66 -7.61
N ALA A 42 -1.25 -11.09 -6.60
CA ALA A 42 -1.75 -12.02 -5.59
C ALA A 42 -2.88 -11.40 -4.74
N LEU A 43 -2.75 -10.14 -4.39
CA LEU A 43 -3.81 -9.38 -3.72
C LEU A 43 -5.05 -9.25 -4.61
N ARG A 44 -4.86 -8.96 -5.88
CA ARG A 44 -5.93 -8.88 -6.86
C ARG A 44 -6.67 -10.20 -7.05
N ALA A 45 -5.94 -11.30 -7.03
CA ALA A 45 -6.53 -12.64 -7.19
C ALA A 45 -7.40 -13.06 -5.98
N LYS A 46 -7.04 -12.59 -4.79
CA LYS A 46 -7.71 -12.99 -3.54
C LYS A 46 -8.78 -12.01 -3.07
N PHE A 47 -8.56 -10.73 -3.28
CA PHE A 47 -9.43 -9.65 -2.83
C PHE A 47 -9.96 -8.87 -4.02
N ASN A 48 -11.00 -8.10 -3.83
CA ASN A 48 -11.47 -7.15 -4.83
C ASN A 48 -10.55 -5.92 -4.87
N PHE A 49 -9.30 -6.16 -5.23
CA PHE A 49 -8.22 -5.20 -5.28
C PHE A 49 -7.84 -4.95 -6.74
N GLN A 50 -7.78 -3.69 -7.12
CA GLN A 50 -7.32 -3.28 -8.44
C GLN A 50 -6.18 -2.29 -8.31
N TYR A 51 -5.25 -2.34 -9.25
CA TYR A 51 -4.17 -1.38 -9.30
C TYR A 51 -3.83 -1.00 -10.74
N ARG A 52 -3.32 0.19 -10.88
CA ARG A 52 -2.74 0.69 -12.14
C ARG A 52 -1.40 1.32 -11.81
N SER A 53 -0.46 1.19 -12.71
CA SER A 53 0.88 1.76 -12.54
C SER A 53 1.45 2.17 -13.87
N ASP A 54 2.10 3.32 -13.87
CA ASP A 54 2.94 3.77 -14.99
C ASP A 54 4.37 3.22 -14.88
N ASP A 55 4.73 2.70 -13.71
CA ASP A 55 6.04 2.09 -13.46
C ASP A 55 6.02 0.56 -13.59
N ALA A 56 7.19 -0.01 -13.86
CA ALA A 56 7.36 -1.44 -14.10
C ALA A 56 7.16 -2.32 -12.86
N LEU A 57 7.13 -1.81 -11.65
CA LEU A 57 6.90 -2.55 -10.39
C LEU A 57 7.81 -3.78 -10.20
N ASP A 58 9.03 -3.70 -10.72
CA ASP A 58 9.99 -4.81 -10.70
C ASP A 58 10.83 -4.87 -9.41
N THR A 59 10.56 -3.97 -8.48
CA THR A 59 11.25 -3.96 -7.18
C THR A 59 10.99 -5.25 -6.43
N ARG A 60 12.06 -5.95 -6.09
CA ARG A 60 11.98 -7.18 -5.31
C ARG A 60 11.79 -6.86 -3.84
N MET A 61 10.98 -7.68 -3.20
CA MET A 61 10.69 -7.52 -1.79
C MET A 61 10.67 -8.86 -1.06
N THR A 62 11.02 -8.80 0.18
CA THR A 62 10.95 -9.93 1.11
C THR A 62 10.44 -9.40 2.45
N GLY A 63 9.46 -10.05 3.01
CA GLY A 63 8.93 -9.66 4.30
C GLY A 63 7.56 -10.23 4.57
N THR A 64 7.13 -10.08 5.81
CA THR A 64 5.81 -10.48 6.26
C THR A 64 5.00 -9.24 6.63
N PHE A 65 3.80 -9.15 6.10
CA PHE A 65 2.90 -8.02 6.32
C PHE A 65 1.60 -8.51 6.92
N ASN A 66 1.18 -7.87 8.00
CA ASN A 66 -0.05 -8.20 8.72
C ASN A 66 -0.87 -6.96 8.99
N GLY A 67 -2.17 -7.09 8.88
CA GLY A 67 -3.11 -6.04 9.22
C GLY A 67 -4.23 -5.86 8.19
N PRO A 68 -5.05 -4.83 8.35
CA PRO A 68 -6.10 -4.55 7.37
C PRO A 68 -5.51 -4.21 6.01
N LEU A 69 -6.18 -4.63 4.96
CA LEU A 69 -5.73 -4.51 3.57
C LEU A 69 -5.22 -3.10 3.20
N PRO A 70 -5.87 -2.00 3.57
CA PRO A 70 -5.36 -0.67 3.27
C PRO A 70 -3.99 -0.39 3.89
N ARG A 71 -3.79 -0.83 5.13
CA ARG A 71 -2.52 -0.64 5.84
C ARG A 71 -1.41 -1.50 5.25
N VAL A 72 -1.72 -2.74 4.92
CA VAL A 72 -0.76 -3.64 4.28
C VAL A 72 -0.36 -3.11 2.91
N THR A 73 -1.32 -2.63 2.13
CA THR A 73 -1.06 -2.01 0.83
C THR A 73 -0.13 -0.81 0.95
N ALA A 74 -0.36 0.07 1.92
CA ALA A 74 0.52 1.22 2.16
C ALA A 74 1.95 0.81 2.52
N ARG A 75 2.12 -0.26 3.26
CA ARG A 75 3.44 -0.81 3.61
C ARG A 75 4.16 -1.43 2.41
N ILE A 76 3.43 -2.15 1.59
CA ILE A 76 3.96 -2.76 0.36
C ILE A 76 4.39 -1.68 -0.63
N LEU A 77 3.65 -0.59 -0.72
CA LEU A 77 3.93 0.55 -1.58
C LEU A 77 4.84 1.59 -0.95
N ASP A 78 5.48 1.27 0.15
CA ASP A 78 6.51 2.14 0.73
C ASP A 78 7.63 2.38 -0.29
N GLY A 79 7.96 3.65 -0.52
CA GLY A 79 8.87 4.07 -1.58
C GLY A 79 8.21 4.39 -2.93
N TYR A 80 6.90 4.30 -3.01
CA TYR A 80 6.12 4.70 -4.19
C TYR A 80 5.13 5.80 -3.85
N ASP A 81 4.94 6.72 -4.79
CA ASP A 81 3.81 7.64 -4.76
C ASP A 81 2.57 6.92 -5.27
N PHE A 82 1.54 6.89 -4.49
CA PHE A 82 0.29 6.25 -4.89
C PHE A 82 -0.94 7.00 -4.37
N ALA A 83 -2.03 6.84 -5.08
CA ALA A 83 -3.35 7.26 -4.65
C ALA A 83 -4.24 6.03 -4.49
N ALA A 84 -4.92 5.91 -3.38
CA ALA A 84 -5.82 4.80 -3.11
C ALA A 84 -7.24 5.30 -2.89
N ASN A 85 -8.17 4.72 -3.62
CA ASN A 85 -9.60 4.87 -3.39
C ASN A 85 -10.11 3.61 -2.68
N ILE A 86 -10.52 3.78 -1.45
CA ILE A 86 -10.96 2.68 -0.60
C ILE A 86 -12.47 2.78 -0.44
N ALA A 87 -13.18 1.89 -1.08
CA ALA A 87 -14.61 1.68 -0.87
C ALA A 87 -14.84 0.47 0.05
N ALA A 88 -16.04 0.30 0.53
CA ALA A 88 -16.38 -0.75 1.52
C ALA A 88 -15.97 -2.17 1.10
N GLN A 89 -15.93 -2.45 -0.20
CA GLN A 89 -15.61 -3.78 -0.72
C GLN A 89 -14.65 -3.77 -1.92
N ASN A 90 -14.07 -2.62 -2.21
CA ASN A 90 -13.18 -2.45 -3.35
C ASN A 90 -12.05 -1.50 -3.00
N ILE A 91 -10.85 -1.85 -3.39
CA ILE A 91 -9.68 -0.98 -3.28
C ILE A 91 -9.10 -0.80 -4.67
N ASP A 92 -9.06 0.44 -5.12
CA ASP A 92 -8.44 0.84 -6.38
C ASP A 92 -7.21 1.71 -6.09
N VAL A 93 -6.06 1.27 -6.54
CA VAL A 93 -4.78 1.91 -6.29
C VAL A 93 -4.17 2.39 -7.59
N LEU A 94 -3.84 3.65 -7.63
CA LEU A 94 -3.05 4.24 -8.72
C LEU A 94 -1.62 4.50 -8.22
N ILE A 95 -0.67 3.81 -8.78
CA ILE A 95 0.75 3.96 -8.46
C ILE A 95 1.35 4.91 -9.49
N LEU A 96 1.86 6.04 -9.03
CA LEU A 96 2.32 7.12 -9.89
C LEU A 96 3.79 6.96 -10.28
N ARG A 97 4.66 6.81 -9.28
CA ARG A 97 6.09 6.61 -9.51
C ARG A 97 6.78 6.09 -8.26
N GLN A 98 7.93 5.49 -8.47
CA GLN A 98 8.85 5.21 -7.38
C GLN A 98 9.64 6.47 -7.05
N HIS A 99 9.67 6.88 -5.79
CA HIS A 99 10.59 7.92 -5.38
C HIS A 99 11.91 7.35 -4.89
N GLY A 100 12.96 8.08 -5.24
CA GLY A 100 14.29 7.75 -4.77
C GLY A 100 14.41 7.93 -3.25
N PRO A 101 15.43 7.35 -2.64
CA PRO A 101 15.59 7.34 -1.19
C PRO A 101 15.75 8.74 -0.55
N ASN A 102 15.97 9.76 -1.35
CA ASN A 102 16.15 11.14 -0.91
C ASN A 102 14.96 12.07 -1.20
N THR A 103 13.93 11.54 -1.78
CA THR A 103 12.73 12.35 -2.01
C THR A 103 11.93 12.32 -0.72
N VAL A 104 12.06 13.37 0.06
CA VAL A 104 11.08 13.65 1.09
C VAL A 104 9.74 13.63 0.40
N ALA A 105 8.91 12.69 0.72
CA ALA A 105 7.56 12.63 0.20
C ALA A 105 6.96 14.02 0.40
N PRO A 106 6.68 14.77 -0.68
CA PRO A 106 6.16 16.10 -0.50
C PRO A 106 4.83 15.91 0.19
N ALA A 107 4.90 16.09 1.46
CA ALA A 107 3.77 16.38 2.24
C ALA A 107 2.50 15.77 1.66
N VAL A 108 2.43 14.51 1.76
CA VAL A 108 1.14 13.88 1.87
C VAL A 108 0.24 14.65 2.84
N ALA A 109 0.86 15.48 3.65
CA ALA A 109 0.20 16.57 4.34
C ALA A 109 -0.80 17.35 3.46
N ILE A 110 -0.65 17.31 2.17
CA ILE A 110 -1.60 17.94 1.25
C ILE A 110 -2.93 17.19 1.19
N ALA A 111 -2.91 15.92 1.27
CA ALA A 111 -4.13 15.13 1.37
C ALA A 111 -4.83 15.32 2.71
N LYS A 112 -4.10 15.86 3.65
CA LYS A 112 -4.72 16.37 4.84
C LYS A 112 -5.28 17.72 4.50
N LYS A 113 -6.60 17.77 4.45
CA LYS A 113 -7.33 18.91 4.86
C LYS A 113 -6.41 20.00 5.36
N SER A 114 -6.25 21.03 4.59
CA SER A 114 -5.66 22.24 5.11
C SER A 114 -6.26 22.50 6.47
N PRO A 115 -5.47 22.59 7.52
CA PRO A 115 -6.02 23.01 8.78
C PRO A 115 -6.74 24.32 8.48
N ALA A 116 -7.95 24.43 8.98
CA ALA A 116 -8.67 25.68 8.91
C ALA A 116 -7.68 26.81 9.21
N PRO A 117 -7.66 27.88 8.42
CA PRO A 117 -6.68 28.92 8.60
C PRO A 117 -6.68 29.33 10.06
N VAL A 118 -5.61 29.03 10.73
CA VAL A 118 -5.42 29.48 12.09
C VAL A 118 -5.37 30.99 11.99
N MET A 119 -6.38 31.64 12.54
CA MET A 119 -6.33 33.09 12.66
C MET A 119 -5.06 33.46 13.40
N THR A 120 -4.18 34.16 12.74
CA THR A 120 -3.03 34.74 13.43
C THR A 120 -3.51 35.70 14.51
N ALA A 121 -2.73 35.85 15.56
CA ALA A 121 -3.06 36.77 16.65
C ALA A 121 -3.40 38.19 16.12
N ALA A 122 -2.75 38.59 15.04
CA ALA A 122 -3.04 39.88 14.38
C ALA A 122 -4.44 39.92 13.74
N GLN A 123 -4.92 38.83 13.22
CA GLN A 123 -6.27 38.73 12.66
C GLN A 123 -7.35 38.70 13.76
N ALA A 124 -7.07 37.98 14.84
CA ALA A 124 -7.95 37.95 16.00
C ALA A 124 -8.12 39.35 16.62
N ASN A 125 -7.04 40.07 16.81
CA ASN A 125 -7.07 41.44 17.32
C ASN A 125 -7.83 42.39 16.44
N ARG A 126 -7.76 42.18 15.15
CA ARG A 126 -8.51 43.06 14.20
C ARG A 126 -10.00 42.77 14.27
N TYR A 127 -10.37 41.56 14.49
CA TYR A 127 -11.75 41.11 14.63
C TYR A 127 -12.37 41.66 15.92
N GLU A 128 -11.67 41.56 17.04
CA GLU A 128 -12.11 42.10 18.31
C GLU A 128 -12.30 43.61 18.30
N ARG A 129 -11.41 44.35 17.65
CA ARG A 129 -11.55 45.78 17.51
C ARG A 129 -12.76 46.20 16.66
N GLY A 130 -13.14 45.33 15.69
CA GLY A 130 -14.35 45.53 14.89
C GLY A 130 -15.61 45.35 15.69
N LEU A 131 -15.59 44.54 16.71
CA LEU A 131 -16.75 44.25 17.56
C LEU A 131 -16.89 45.22 18.75
N ALA A 132 -15.86 45.95 19.08
CA ALA A 132 -15.83 46.90 20.19
C ALA A 132 -16.42 48.27 19.89
N ARG A 133 -17.04 48.44 18.74
CA ARG A 133 -17.74 49.69 18.35
C ARG A 133 -19.24 49.53 18.33
#